data_60368f48572db785d3c9c0efa04a977d
#
_entry.id   60368f48572db785d3c9c0efa04a977d
#
_cell.length_a   1.000
_cell.length_b   1.000
_cell.length_c   1.000
_cell.angle_alpha   90.00
_cell.angle_beta   90.00
_cell.angle_gamma   90.00
#
_symmetry.space_group_name_H-M   'P 1'
#
loop_
_entity.id
_entity.type
_entity.pdbx_description
1 polymer ?
#
loop_
_entity_poly.entity_id
_entity_poly.type
_entity_poly.pdbx_seq_one_letter_code
_entity_poly.pdbx_strand_id
1 'polypeptide(L)'
;MKKNRLLSVAAVCLAVILVVLLMMLPKDPTLELSAPTFPSTGWTGVQTETSASTENTGNTESVPPASTAPSVQPNRFTASDFADQDGYMACLSAPYQLGIDVSKYQGEIDWDKVANAGIAFVIIRIGGRGYGAAGNLYADDKAQAYYAGAKAAGLKVGAYFFSQSIQVSEAQEEAEYALELTKDWQLDMPIVYDWEYVSESARTANTDAETVTACAAAFCDKIEATGKQAMIYVRPELNKLILSELTAYAQWVALYSDQMDYPYHFEMWQYTNTGRVPGVKGNVDIDLYMP
;
A
#
# COMPACT_ATOMS: atom_id res chain seq x y z
N MET A 1 -34.04 -39.26 -7.11
CA MET A 1 -33.38 -38.17 -6.35
C MET A 1 -32.31 -38.62 -5.34
N LYS A 2 -32.05 -39.88 -5.06
CA LYS A 2 -31.00 -40.36 -4.10
C LYS A 2 -29.60 -40.54 -4.73
N LYS A 3 -29.47 -40.71 -6.04
CA LYS A 3 -28.20 -40.98 -6.73
C LYS A 3 -27.28 -39.75 -6.83
N ASN A 4 -27.83 -38.53 -6.95
CA ASN A 4 -27.01 -37.32 -7.10
C ASN A 4 -26.40 -36.78 -5.78
N ARG A 5 -26.95 -37.20 -4.61
CA ARG A 5 -26.36 -36.81 -3.31
C ARG A 5 -25.12 -37.64 -2.94
N LEU A 6 -25.08 -38.93 -3.38
CA LEU A 6 -23.89 -39.76 -3.13
C LEU A 6 -22.67 -39.33 -3.93
N LEU A 7 -22.85 -38.85 -5.17
CA LEU A 7 -21.75 -38.34 -6.01
C LEU A 7 -21.15 -37.04 -5.46
N SER A 8 -21.99 -36.20 -4.84
CA SER A 8 -21.51 -34.92 -4.26
C SER A 8 -20.65 -35.14 -3.00
N VAL A 9 -21.04 -36.08 -2.15
CA VAL A 9 -20.30 -36.42 -0.91
C VAL A 9 -18.96 -37.10 -1.24
N ALA A 10 -18.92 -37.99 -2.23
CA ALA A 10 -17.71 -38.66 -2.66
C ALA A 10 -16.70 -37.66 -3.27
N ALA A 11 -17.15 -36.65 -4.03
CA ALA A 11 -16.29 -35.63 -4.60
C ALA A 11 -15.69 -34.71 -3.53
N VAL A 12 -16.46 -34.36 -2.50
CA VAL A 12 -15.97 -33.54 -1.37
C VAL A 12 -14.96 -34.34 -0.53
N CYS A 13 -15.22 -35.64 -0.26
CA CYS A 13 -14.27 -36.47 0.45
C CYS A 13 -12.97 -36.69 -0.31
N LEU A 14 -13.01 -36.82 -1.65
CA LEU A 14 -11.80 -36.96 -2.47
C LEU A 14 -10.96 -35.66 -2.45
N ALA A 15 -11.61 -34.47 -2.48
CA ALA A 15 -10.93 -33.19 -2.40
C ALA A 15 -10.24 -32.98 -1.04
N VAL A 16 -10.90 -33.36 0.05
CA VAL A 16 -10.31 -33.28 1.40
C VAL A 16 -9.15 -34.25 1.56
N ILE A 17 -9.25 -35.48 1.04
CA ILE A 17 -8.16 -36.46 1.07
C ILE A 17 -6.95 -35.98 0.23
N LEU A 18 -7.18 -35.33 -0.92
CA LEU A 18 -6.11 -34.81 -1.75
C LEU A 18 -5.36 -33.66 -1.05
N VAL A 19 -6.07 -32.77 -0.36
CA VAL A 19 -5.47 -31.68 0.42
C VAL A 19 -4.65 -32.23 1.61
N VAL A 20 -5.16 -33.25 2.31
CA VAL A 20 -4.44 -33.90 3.41
C VAL A 20 -3.20 -34.65 2.91
N LEU A 21 -3.27 -35.32 1.74
CA LEU A 21 -2.11 -35.96 1.14
C LEU A 21 -1.05 -34.95 0.68
N LEU A 22 -1.45 -33.79 0.15
CA LEU A 22 -0.48 -32.71 -0.21
C LEU A 22 0.21 -32.11 1.03
N MET A 23 -0.46 -32.12 2.19
CA MET A 23 0.13 -31.65 3.45
C MET A 23 1.05 -32.69 4.10
N MET A 24 0.99 -33.97 3.69
CA MET A 24 1.80 -35.07 4.22
C MET A 24 3.00 -35.45 3.34
N LEU A 25 3.18 -34.79 2.20
CA LEU A 25 4.40 -34.98 1.41
C LEU A 25 5.59 -34.44 2.22
N PRO A 26 6.68 -35.20 2.36
CA PRO A 26 7.90 -34.71 2.99
C PRO A 26 8.36 -33.47 2.21
N LYS A 27 8.49 -32.34 2.90
CA LYS A 27 9.11 -31.14 2.30
C LYS A 27 10.57 -31.48 2.05
N ASP A 28 10.95 -31.57 0.79
CA ASP A 28 12.32 -31.76 0.39
C ASP A 28 13.13 -30.53 0.87
N PRO A 29 14.09 -30.69 1.79
CA PRO A 29 14.87 -29.59 2.33
C PRO A 29 15.83 -28.97 1.30
N THR A 30 15.86 -29.47 0.07
CA THR A 30 16.75 -28.99 -1.00
C THR A 30 16.09 -28.04 -2.00
N LEU A 31 14.79 -27.78 -1.88
CA LEU A 31 14.12 -26.72 -2.63
C LEU A 31 14.19 -25.40 -1.84
N GLU A 32 15.41 -24.90 -1.62
CA GLU A 32 15.62 -23.48 -1.45
C GLU A 32 15.29 -22.82 -2.78
N LEU A 33 14.14 -22.12 -2.84
CA LEU A 33 13.93 -21.11 -3.87
C LEU A 33 15.01 -20.05 -3.61
N SER A 34 16.10 -20.13 -4.38
CA SER A 34 17.06 -19.04 -4.45
C SER A 34 16.29 -17.79 -4.89
N ALA A 35 16.23 -16.80 -4.02
CA ALA A 35 15.75 -15.48 -4.39
C ALA A 35 16.49 -15.05 -5.67
N PRO A 36 15.78 -14.46 -6.65
CA PRO A 36 16.45 -13.96 -7.83
C PRO A 36 17.47 -12.91 -7.39
N THR A 37 18.74 -13.18 -7.63
CA THR A 37 19.82 -12.21 -7.47
C THR A 37 19.66 -11.17 -8.57
N PHE A 38 19.12 -10.03 -8.23
CA PHE A 38 19.18 -8.87 -9.11
C PHE A 38 20.60 -8.33 -9.13
N PRO A 39 21.18 -8.04 -10.32
CA PRO A 39 22.48 -7.41 -10.39
C PRO A 39 22.40 -6.05 -9.68
N SER A 40 23.30 -5.81 -8.73
CA SER A 40 23.52 -4.53 -8.12
C SER A 40 24.07 -3.57 -9.19
N THR A 41 23.19 -2.95 -9.95
CA THR A 41 23.56 -1.81 -10.79
C THR A 41 23.68 -0.62 -9.83
N GLY A 42 24.94 -0.35 -9.45
CA GLY A 42 25.27 0.86 -8.71
C GLY A 42 24.77 2.08 -9.51
N TRP A 43 24.01 2.91 -8.85
CA TRP A 43 23.64 4.23 -9.33
C TRP A 43 24.93 5.07 -9.43
N THR A 44 25.52 5.15 -10.62
CA THR A 44 26.56 6.12 -10.90
C THR A 44 25.88 7.48 -11.09
N GLY A 45 26.15 8.39 -10.17
CA GLY A 45 25.67 9.78 -10.23
C GLY A 45 25.98 10.41 -11.57
N VAL A 46 24.99 11.07 -12.15
CA VAL A 46 25.16 11.94 -13.31
C VAL A 46 26.04 13.11 -12.88
N GLN A 47 27.26 13.13 -13.41
CA GLN A 47 28.15 14.30 -13.30
C GLN A 47 27.64 15.40 -14.23
N THR A 48 27.29 16.52 -13.66
CA THR A 48 27.01 17.75 -14.40
C THR A 48 28.29 18.23 -15.05
N GLU A 49 28.41 18.14 -16.36
CA GLU A 49 29.45 18.80 -17.11
C GLU A 49 29.13 20.30 -17.24
N THR A 50 29.99 21.11 -16.67
CA THR A 50 30.00 22.55 -16.82
C THR A 50 30.66 22.88 -18.16
N SER A 51 29.91 23.34 -19.15
CA SER A 51 30.46 23.94 -20.38
C SER A 51 30.31 25.44 -20.33
N ALA A 52 31.43 26.09 -20.48
CA ALA A 52 31.57 27.53 -20.44
C ALA A 52 30.98 28.23 -21.68
N SER A 53 30.43 29.39 -21.40
CA SER A 53 30.08 30.58 -22.16
C SER A 53 30.56 30.73 -23.61
N THR A 54 29.62 31.13 -24.49
CA THR A 54 29.86 32.19 -25.49
C THR A 54 28.66 33.14 -25.55
N GLU A 55 28.94 34.41 -25.34
CA GLU A 55 27.98 35.51 -25.47
C GLU A 55 27.44 35.61 -26.89
N ASN A 56 26.15 35.80 -27.03
CA ASN A 56 25.57 36.46 -28.17
C ASN A 56 24.37 37.33 -27.78
N THR A 57 24.48 38.59 -28.12
CA THR A 57 23.55 39.69 -27.83
C THR A 57 22.29 39.61 -28.68
N GLY A 58 21.15 39.87 -28.04
CA GLY A 58 19.98 40.54 -28.63
C GLY A 58 18.80 39.69 -29.03
N ASN A 59 17.82 39.58 -28.20
CA ASN A 59 16.41 39.94 -28.45
C ASN A 59 15.56 39.65 -27.21
N THR A 60 14.92 40.66 -26.65
CA THR A 60 14.01 40.52 -25.51
C THR A 60 12.63 40.06 -26.02
N GLU A 61 12.41 38.76 -26.05
CA GLU A 61 11.07 38.16 -25.98
C GLU A 61 10.84 37.69 -24.55
N SER A 62 9.78 38.18 -23.92
CA SER A 62 9.37 37.81 -22.58
C SER A 62 8.93 36.32 -22.58
N VAL A 63 9.85 35.46 -22.15
CA VAL A 63 9.55 34.07 -21.85
C VAL A 63 8.63 34.05 -20.61
N PRO A 64 7.46 33.38 -20.65
CA PRO A 64 6.66 33.16 -19.43
C PRO A 64 7.54 32.44 -18.39
N PRO A 65 7.35 32.72 -17.08
CA PRO A 65 8.16 32.05 -16.08
C PRO A 65 7.96 30.51 -16.23
N ALA A 66 9.08 29.82 -16.34
CA ALA A 66 9.10 28.36 -16.38
C ALA A 66 8.31 27.87 -15.17
N SER A 67 7.30 27.03 -15.43
CA SER A 67 6.62 26.27 -14.39
C SER A 67 7.70 25.54 -13.60
N THR A 68 7.94 25.96 -12.37
CA THR A 68 8.83 25.21 -11.47
C THR A 68 8.16 23.90 -11.19
N ALA A 69 8.66 22.81 -11.79
CA ALA A 69 8.29 21.47 -11.39
C ALA A 69 8.43 21.37 -9.85
N PRO A 70 7.50 20.76 -9.14
CA PRO A 70 7.59 20.62 -7.69
C PRO A 70 8.94 19.98 -7.36
N SER A 71 9.71 20.61 -6.47
CA SER A 71 11.01 20.07 -6.06
C SER A 71 10.76 18.77 -5.30
N VAL A 72 11.32 17.67 -5.79
CA VAL A 72 11.25 16.36 -5.13
C VAL A 72 11.85 16.49 -3.74
N GLN A 73 11.04 16.28 -2.70
CA GLN A 73 11.51 16.28 -1.32
C GLN A 73 12.24 14.96 -1.02
N PRO A 74 13.49 14.99 -0.55
CA PRO A 74 14.20 13.77 -0.18
C PRO A 74 13.66 13.21 1.14
N ASN A 75 13.91 11.92 1.35
CA ASN A 75 13.71 11.29 2.66
C ASN A 75 14.55 12.01 3.72
N ARG A 76 13.94 12.30 4.86
CA ARG A 76 14.57 12.97 6.01
C ARG A 76 15.11 11.99 7.07
N PHE A 77 14.81 10.69 6.93
CA PHE A 77 15.15 9.68 7.91
C PHE A 77 16.25 8.75 7.43
N THR A 78 17.00 8.23 8.38
CA THR A 78 18.01 7.18 8.21
C THR A 78 17.70 6.01 9.14
N ALA A 79 18.36 4.88 8.99
CA ALA A 79 18.19 3.73 9.88
C ALA A 79 18.41 4.07 11.37
N SER A 80 19.31 5.02 11.68
CA SER A 80 19.59 5.45 13.07
C SER A 80 18.47 6.25 13.74
N ASP A 81 17.50 6.71 12.96
CA ASP A 81 16.33 7.41 13.49
C ASP A 81 15.27 6.46 14.04
N PHE A 82 15.46 5.14 13.92
CA PHE A 82 14.51 4.13 14.34
C PHE A 82 15.13 3.11 15.26
N ALA A 83 14.35 2.62 16.24
CA ALA A 83 14.72 1.52 17.13
C ALA A 83 13.49 0.76 17.63
N ASP A 84 13.68 -0.53 17.97
CA ASP A 84 12.66 -1.28 18.70
C ASP A 84 12.52 -0.73 20.13
N GLN A 85 11.28 -0.45 20.52
CA GLN A 85 10.90 -0.09 21.88
C GLN A 85 9.69 -0.92 22.28
N ASP A 86 9.85 -1.76 23.27
CA ASP A 86 8.80 -2.63 23.82
C ASP A 86 8.14 -3.56 22.76
N GLY A 87 8.90 -3.96 21.73
CA GLY A 87 8.45 -4.86 20.65
C GLY A 87 7.79 -4.15 19.49
N TYR A 88 7.81 -2.82 19.43
CA TYR A 88 7.37 -2.02 18.30
C TYR A 88 8.48 -1.09 17.81
N MET A 89 8.49 -0.78 16.53
CA MET A 89 9.37 0.24 15.98
C MET A 89 8.97 1.63 16.49
N ALA A 90 9.94 2.42 16.89
CA ALA A 90 9.77 3.80 17.34
C ALA A 90 10.64 4.73 16.50
N CYS A 91 10.15 5.92 16.18
CA CYS A 91 10.97 6.99 15.60
C CYS A 91 11.61 7.81 16.74
N LEU A 92 12.95 7.91 16.73
CA LEU A 92 13.72 8.59 17.77
C LEU A 92 13.89 10.08 17.50
N SER A 93 13.77 10.51 16.25
CA SER A 93 14.10 11.87 15.78
C SER A 93 12.91 12.75 15.49
N ALA A 94 11.68 12.19 15.47
CA ALA A 94 10.45 12.92 15.20
C ALA A 94 9.26 12.35 16.00
N PRO A 95 8.21 13.16 16.24
CA PRO A 95 6.94 12.65 16.73
C PRO A 95 6.37 11.60 15.78
N TYR A 96 5.80 10.54 16.33
CA TYR A 96 5.18 9.48 15.54
C TYR A 96 3.90 8.95 16.19
N GLN A 97 3.11 8.22 15.43
CA GLN A 97 1.98 7.45 15.91
C GLN A 97 2.13 6.01 15.40
N LEU A 98 1.87 5.04 16.28
CA LEU A 98 1.88 3.63 15.92
C LEU A 98 0.49 3.25 15.41
N GLY A 99 0.42 2.52 14.31
CA GLY A 99 -0.81 2.08 13.68
C GLY A 99 -0.75 0.66 13.16
N ILE A 100 -1.88 0.20 12.66
CA ILE A 100 -2.00 -1.05 11.94
C ILE A 100 -2.82 -0.82 10.66
N ASP A 101 -2.62 -1.66 9.65
CA ASP A 101 -3.58 -1.76 8.58
C ASP A 101 -4.22 -3.14 8.54
N VAL A 102 -5.51 -3.18 8.16
CA VAL A 102 -6.34 -4.37 8.28
C VAL A 102 -7.31 -4.52 7.13
N SER A 103 -7.64 -5.76 6.85
CA SER A 103 -8.70 -6.17 5.93
C SER A 103 -9.52 -7.31 6.53
N LYS A 104 -10.52 -7.79 5.84
CA LYS A 104 -11.33 -8.94 6.30
C LYS A 104 -10.50 -10.16 6.72
N TYR A 105 -9.26 -10.26 6.30
CA TYR A 105 -8.38 -11.39 6.61
C TYR A 105 -7.92 -11.44 8.07
N GLN A 106 -7.98 -10.32 8.82
CA GLN A 106 -7.71 -10.29 10.25
C GLN A 106 -8.86 -10.85 11.09
N GLY A 107 -10.05 -11.10 10.49
CA GLY A 107 -11.18 -11.75 11.14
C GLY A 107 -11.84 -10.90 12.22
N GLU A 108 -12.00 -11.41 13.43
CA GLU A 108 -12.55 -10.65 14.56
C GLU A 108 -11.41 -9.95 15.31
N ILE A 109 -11.58 -8.65 15.57
CA ILE A 109 -10.61 -7.79 16.25
C ILE A 109 -11.21 -7.27 17.55
N ASP A 110 -10.47 -7.38 18.65
CA ASP A 110 -10.78 -6.76 19.94
C ASP A 110 -10.11 -5.37 19.97
N TRP A 111 -10.86 -4.36 19.56
CA TRP A 111 -10.37 -3.00 19.38
C TRP A 111 -9.92 -2.34 20.68
N ASP A 112 -10.53 -2.69 21.82
CA ASP A 112 -10.10 -2.17 23.12
C ASP A 112 -8.69 -2.67 23.48
N LYS A 113 -8.37 -3.94 23.15
CA LYS A 113 -7.01 -4.45 23.35
C LYS A 113 -6.02 -3.83 22.37
N VAL A 114 -6.42 -3.57 21.12
CA VAL A 114 -5.59 -2.88 20.12
C VAL A 114 -5.23 -1.48 20.64
N ALA A 115 -6.21 -0.70 21.06
CA ALA A 115 -5.96 0.64 21.62
C ALA A 115 -5.09 0.61 22.89
N ASN A 116 -5.35 -0.34 23.80
CA ASN A 116 -4.57 -0.52 25.03
C ASN A 116 -3.13 -1.00 24.79
N ALA A 117 -2.82 -1.54 23.61
CA ALA A 117 -1.46 -1.89 23.18
C ALA A 117 -0.66 -0.69 22.66
N GLY A 118 -1.24 0.52 22.68
CA GLY A 118 -0.57 1.75 22.23
C GLY A 118 -0.78 2.06 20.73
N ILE A 119 -1.63 1.30 20.03
CA ILE A 119 -2.00 1.62 18.66
C ILE A 119 -2.89 2.87 18.66
N ALA A 120 -2.52 3.86 17.87
CA ALA A 120 -3.19 5.15 17.78
C ALA A 120 -4.11 5.29 16.56
N PHE A 121 -3.84 4.53 15.50
CA PHE A 121 -4.64 4.60 14.26
C PHE A 121 -4.75 3.24 13.57
N VAL A 122 -5.72 3.17 12.67
CA VAL A 122 -5.90 2.03 11.76
C VAL A 122 -6.23 2.51 10.35
N ILE A 123 -5.61 1.87 9.34
CA ILE A 123 -5.98 2.03 7.93
C ILE A 123 -6.77 0.78 7.51
N ILE A 124 -8.04 0.96 7.14
CA ILE A 124 -8.97 -0.15 6.88
C ILE A 124 -9.16 -0.34 5.38
N ARG A 125 -8.99 -1.57 4.88
CA ARG A 125 -9.41 -1.88 3.51
C ARG A 125 -10.91 -1.72 3.37
N ILE A 126 -11.34 -0.78 2.56
CA ILE A 126 -12.77 -0.54 2.31
C ILE A 126 -13.32 -1.38 1.16
N GLY A 127 -12.47 -1.78 0.24
CA GLY A 127 -12.82 -2.55 -0.94
C GLY A 127 -11.66 -2.64 -1.91
N GLY A 128 -11.96 -2.97 -3.14
CA GLY A 128 -10.96 -3.05 -4.20
C GLY A 128 -11.56 -3.39 -5.55
N ARG A 129 -10.68 -3.50 -6.54
CA ARG A 129 -10.98 -4.07 -7.85
C ARG A 129 -10.38 -5.48 -7.94
N GLY A 130 -11.15 -6.43 -8.43
CA GLY A 130 -10.70 -7.80 -8.63
C GLY A 130 -9.57 -7.89 -9.67
N TYR A 131 -8.56 -8.70 -9.40
CA TYR A 131 -7.41 -8.92 -10.29
C TYR A 131 -7.70 -9.82 -11.48
N GLY A 132 -8.87 -10.47 -11.54
CA GLY A 132 -9.32 -11.21 -12.72
C GLY A 132 -9.67 -10.31 -13.90
N ALA A 133 -9.82 -10.88 -15.10
CA ALA A 133 -10.07 -10.14 -16.35
C ALA A 133 -11.29 -9.19 -16.28
N ALA A 134 -12.33 -9.56 -15.51
CA ALA A 134 -13.53 -8.73 -15.37
C ALA A 134 -13.30 -7.43 -14.57
N GLY A 135 -12.34 -7.41 -13.66
CA GLY A 135 -12.02 -6.23 -12.86
C GLY A 135 -13.22 -5.64 -12.10
N ASN A 136 -14.09 -6.49 -11.53
CA ASN A 136 -15.26 -6.01 -10.81
C ASN A 136 -14.87 -5.32 -9.50
N LEU A 137 -15.52 -4.22 -9.17
CA LEU A 137 -15.40 -3.58 -7.87
C LEU A 137 -16.08 -4.44 -6.79
N TYR A 138 -15.50 -4.41 -5.58
CA TYR A 138 -16.07 -5.09 -4.41
C TYR A 138 -15.83 -4.28 -3.14
N ALA A 139 -16.75 -4.36 -2.17
CA ALA A 139 -16.54 -3.85 -0.83
C ALA A 139 -15.89 -4.93 0.06
N ASP A 140 -15.11 -4.52 1.06
CA ASP A 140 -14.61 -5.42 2.10
C ASP A 140 -15.70 -5.65 3.15
N ASP A 141 -16.07 -6.90 3.37
CA ASP A 141 -17.21 -7.29 4.22
C ASP A 141 -17.05 -6.88 5.70
N LYS A 142 -15.83 -6.63 6.16
CA LYS A 142 -15.51 -6.23 7.53
C LYS A 142 -15.34 -4.72 7.71
N ALA A 143 -15.20 -3.97 6.63
CA ALA A 143 -14.83 -2.56 6.67
C ALA A 143 -15.71 -1.74 7.62
N GLN A 144 -17.04 -1.83 7.50
CA GLN A 144 -17.98 -1.09 8.33
C GLN A 144 -17.91 -1.49 9.82
N ALA A 145 -17.75 -2.78 10.10
CA ALA A 145 -17.61 -3.27 11.47
C ALA A 145 -16.29 -2.81 12.10
N TYR A 146 -15.21 -2.83 11.32
CA TYR A 146 -13.90 -2.34 11.76
C TYR A 146 -13.91 -0.84 12.03
N TYR A 147 -14.51 -0.05 11.12
CA TYR A 147 -14.70 1.38 11.34
C TYR A 147 -15.42 1.67 12.66
N ALA A 148 -16.56 1.03 12.86
CA ALA A 148 -17.35 1.24 14.08
C ALA A 148 -16.59 0.84 15.34
N GLY A 149 -15.92 -0.31 15.33
CA GLY A 149 -15.13 -0.80 16.47
C GLY A 149 -13.91 0.07 16.77
N ALA A 150 -13.14 0.44 15.76
CA ALA A 150 -11.97 1.30 15.91
C ALA A 150 -12.33 2.69 16.44
N LYS A 151 -13.38 3.32 15.89
CA LYS A 151 -13.88 4.62 16.40
C LYS A 151 -14.39 4.52 17.84
N ALA A 152 -15.09 3.44 18.20
CA ALA A 152 -15.57 3.23 19.57
C ALA A 152 -14.40 3.09 20.58
N ALA A 153 -13.30 2.47 20.15
CA ALA A 153 -12.06 2.35 20.94
C ALA A 153 -11.20 3.63 20.93
N GLY A 154 -11.62 4.69 20.24
CA GLY A 154 -10.91 5.98 20.19
C GLY A 154 -9.74 6.04 19.21
N LEU A 155 -9.61 5.08 18.30
CA LEU A 155 -8.57 5.10 17.27
C LEU A 155 -8.88 6.13 16.18
N LYS A 156 -7.84 6.73 15.60
CA LYS A 156 -7.94 7.42 14.32
C LYS A 156 -8.14 6.42 13.20
N VAL A 157 -8.95 6.78 12.20
CA VAL A 157 -9.29 5.87 11.11
C VAL A 157 -8.98 6.50 9.76
N GLY A 158 -8.25 5.76 8.94
CA GLY A 158 -8.11 5.95 7.50
C GLY A 158 -8.66 4.76 6.72
N ALA A 159 -8.54 4.83 5.41
CA ALA A 159 -9.04 3.80 4.51
C ALA A 159 -8.03 3.50 3.41
N TYR A 160 -7.99 2.25 2.91
CA TYR A 160 -7.28 1.96 1.67
C TYR A 160 -8.17 1.20 0.68
N PHE A 161 -7.92 1.44 -0.59
CA PHE A 161 -8.61 0.79 -1.70
C PHE A 161 -7.62 -0.03 -2.51
N PHE A 162 -7.80 -1.35 -2.54
CA PHE A 162 -6.96 -2.26 -3.31
C PHE A 162 -7.24 -2.10 -4.80
N SER A 163 -6.39 -1.33 -5.47
CA SER A 163 -6.54 -1.01 -6.88
C SER A 163 -5.95 -2.08 -7.78
N GLN A 164 -6.68 -2.36 -8.85
CA GLN A 164 -6.20 -3.14 -9.98
C GLN A 164 -6.59 -2.44 -11.29
N SER A 165 -6.60 -1.10 -11.29
CA SER A 165 -6.87 -0.28 -12.48
C SER A 165 -5.77 -0.46 -13.53
N ILE A 166 -6.18 -0.48 -14.80
CA ILE A 166 -5.31 -0.58 -15.98
C ILE A 166 -5.46 0.62 -16.91
N GLN A 167 -6.26 1.60 -16.51
CA GLN A 167 -6.48 2.87 -17.20
C GLN A 167 -7.03 3.92 -16.23
N VAL A 168 -6.79 5.18 -16.53
CA VAL A 168 -7.17 6.34 -15.70
C VAL A 168 -8.65 6.37 -15.34
N SER A 169 -9.54 6.04 -16.28
CA SER A 169 -10.99 6.02 -16.03
C SER A 169 -11.40 4.98 -14.98
N GLU A 170 -10.69 3.86 -14.88
CA GLU A 170 -10.93 2.87 -13.83
C GLU A 170 -10.44 3.36 -12.47
N ALA A 171 -9.31 4.05 -12.41
CA ALA A 171 -8.83 4.64 -11.17
C ALA A 171 -9.78 5.74 -10.65
N GLN A 172 -10.38 6.52 -11.56
CA GLN A 172 -11.41 7.49 -11.19
C GLN A 172 -12.68 6.82 -10.68
N GLU A 173 -13.10 5.70 -11.29
CA GLU A 173 -14.22 4.88 -10.82
C GLU A 173 -13.93 4.27 -9.44
N GLU A 174 -12.70 3.80 -9.20
CA GLU A 174 -12.24 3.30 -7.89
C GLU A 174 -12.30 4.39 -6.82
N ALA A 175 -11.86 5.61 -7.13
CA ALA A 175 -11.95 6.73 -6.22
C ALA A 175 -13.40 7.12 -5.89
N GLU A 176 -14.30 7.14 -6.89
CA GLU A 176 -15.73 7.37 -6.69
C GLU A 176 -16.35 6.31 -5.78
N TYR A 177 -15.97 5.04 -5.99
CA TYR A 177 -16.46 3.94 -5.17
C TYR A 177 -15.89 4.01 -3.74
N ALA A 178 -14.62 4.37 -3.58
CA ALA A 178 -14.00 4.59 -2.26
C ALA A 178 -14.73 5.71 -1.48
N LEU A 179 -15.06 6.82 -2.16
CA LEU A 179 -15.85 7.91 -1.58
C LEU A 179 -17.25 7.48 -1.18
N GLU A 180 -17.91 6.66 -2.00
CA GLU A 180 -19.25 6.13 -1.68
C GLU A 180 -19.20 5.18 -0.47
N LEU A 181 -18.21 4.29 -0.41
CA LEU A 181 -18.03 3.37 0.72
C LEU A 181 -17.74 4.10 2.04
N THR A 182 -17.13 5.27 1.98
CA THR A 182 -16.73 6.06 3.16
C THR A 182 -17.56 7.32 3.37
N LYS A 183 -18.67 7.50 2.67
CA LYS A 183 -19.46 8.74 2.70
C LYS A 183 -19.97 9.13 4.10
N ASP A 184 -20.29 8.13 4.93
CA ASP A 184 -20.80 8.30 6.28
C ASP A 184 -19.68 8.17 7.35
N TRP A 185 -18.41 8.03 6.92
CA TRP A 185 -17.29 7.89 7.83
C TRP A 185 -16.66 9.26 8.16
N GLN A 186 -16.32 9.43 9.44
CA GLN A 186 -15.47 10.54 9.87
C GLN A 186 -14.01 10.07 9.87
N LEU A 187 -13.37 10.20 8.72
CA LEU A 187 -11.96 9.82 8.55
C LEU A 187 -11.05 10.87 9.21
N ASP A 188 -10.07 10.38 9.98
CA ASP A 188 -9.03 11.19 10.61
C ASP A 188 -7.70 11.08 9.84
N MET A 189 -7.60 10.10 8.96
CA MET A 189 -6.42 9.71 8.18
C MET A 189 -6.81 9.62 6.69
N PRO A 190 -5.84 9.54 5.77
CA PRO A 190 -6.09 9.54 4.32
C PRO A 190 -6.95 8.38 3.81
N ILE A 191 -7.46 8.56 2.57
CA ILE A 191 -7.88 7.47 1.69
C ILE A 191 -6.70 7.12 0.78
N VAL A 192 -6.26 5.87 0.83
CA VAL A 192 -5.03 5.41 0.19
C VAL A 192 -5.31 4.66 -1.11
N TYR A 193 -4.60 5.02 -2.17
CA TYR A 193 -4.49 4.23 -3.39
C TYR A 193 -3.45 3.13 -3.18
N ASP A 194 -3.88 1.87 -3.22
CA ASP A 194 -3.05 0.69 -3.01
C ASP A 194 -3.04 -0.19 -4.26
N TRP A 195 -2.07 0.02 -5.14
CA TRP A 195 -1.87 -0.81 -6.32
C TRP A 195 -0.65 -1.71 -6.15
N GLU A 196 -0.87 -3.02 -6.24
CA GLU A 196 0.20 -3.99 -6.14
C GLU A 196 0.18 -4.99 -7.30
N TYR A 197 1.36 -5.42 -7.73
CA TYR A 197 1.49 -6.55 -8.64
C TYR A 197 1.03 -7.83 -7.94
N VAL A 198 0.06 -8.52 -8.52
CA VAL A 198 -0.51 -9.75 -7.92
C VAL A 198 0.12 -11.00 -8.52
N SER A 199 0.13 -11.13 -9.84
CA SER A 199 0.66 -12.27 -10.57
C SER A 199 0.70 -12.00 -12.08
N GLU A 200 1.41 -12.86 -12.82
CA GLU A 200 1.46 -12.82 -14.29
C GLU A 200 0.08 -13.05 -14.95
N SER A 201 -0.85 -13.67 -14.27
CA SER A 201 -2.22 -13.90 -14.77
C SER A 201 -3.20 -12.80 -14.37
N ALA A 202 -2.79 -11.83 -13.56
CA ALA A 202 -3.62 -10.71 -13.19
C ALA A 202 -3.85 -9.76 -14.37
N ARG A 203 -4.98 -9.06 -14.39
CA ARG A 203 -5.30 -8.06 -15.41
C ARG A 203 -4.26 -6.96 -15.53
N THR A 204 -3.58 -6.66 -14.44
CA THR A 204 -2.53 -5.63 -14.31
C THR A 204 -1.14 -6.09 -14.69
N ALA A 205 -0.93 -7.37 -15.04
CA ALA A 205 0.40 -7.94 -15.29
C ALA A 205 1.22 -7.17 -16.35
N ASN A 206 0.55 -6.70 -17.40
CA ASN A 206 1.18 -6.00 -18.51
C ASN A 206 0.94 -4.48 -18.50
N THR A 207 0.39 -3.92 -17.42
CA THR A 207 0.25 -2.47 -17.29
C THR A 207 1.63 -1.85 -17.11
N ASP A 208 1.94 -0.83 -17.90
CA ASP A 208 3.22 -0.10 -17.82
C ASP A 208 3.26 0.89 -16.64
N ALA A 209 4.45 1.37 -16.35
CA ALA A 209 4.70 2.27 -15.23
C ALA A 209 3.97 3.62 -15.40
N GLU A 210 3.96 4.16 -16.61
CA GLU A 210 3.30 5.42 -16.94
C GLU A 210 1.80 5.33 -16.68
N THR A 211 1.17 4.24 -17.10
CA THR A 211 -0.27 4.00 -16.86
C THR A 211 -0.58 3.86 -15.37
N VAL A 212 0.21 3.07 -14.62
CA VAL A 212 0.00 2.90 -13.17
C VAL A 212 0.16 4.23 -12.43
N THR A 213 1.17 5.01 -12.82
CA THR A 213 1.44 6.35 -12.25
C THR A 213 0.31 7.33 -12.52
N ALA A 214 -0.18 7.37 -13.76
CA ALA A 214 -1.32 8.19 -14.13
C ALA A 214 -2.62 7.76 -13.40
N CYS A 215 -2.82 6.46 -13.17
CA CYS A 215 -3.93 5.94 -12.36
C CYS A 215 -3.83 6.40 -10.91
N ALA A 216 -2.65 6.32 -10.30
CA ALA A 216 -2.42 6.76 -8.92
C ALA A 216 -2.72 8.25 -8.76
N ALA A 217 -2.20 9.09 -9.67
CA ALA A 217 -2.47 10.52 -9.67
C ALA A 217 -3.97 10.81 -9.82
N ALA A 218 -4.66 10.17 -10.78
CA ALA A 218 -6.08 10.40 -11.03
C ALA A 218 -6.98 9.96 -9.87
N PHE A 219 -6.63 8.90 -9.15
CA PHE A 219 -7.31 8.49 -7.92
C PHE A 219 -7.15 9.56 -6.84
N CYS A 220 -5.90 9.97 -6.57
CA CYS A 220 -5.59 10.96 -5.54
C CYS A 220 -6.24 12.31 -5.82
N ASP A 221 -6.14 12.83 -7.04
CA ASP A 221 -6.80 14.08 -7.47
C ASP A 221 -8.30 14.05 -7.21
N LYS A 222 -8.94 12.91 -7.52
CA LYS A 222 -10.38 12.74 -7.31
C LYS A 222 -10.77 12.76 -5.84
N ILE A 223 -9.96 12.13 -4.96
CA ILE A 223 -10.16 12.16 -3.52
C ILE A 223 -9.96 13.58 -2.98
N GLU A 224 -8.85 14.25 -3.36
CA GLU A 224 -8.50 15.58 -2.87
C GLU A 224 -9.48 16.66 -3.33
N ALA A 225 -10.08 16.52 -4.51
CA ALA A 225 -11.14 17.40 -4.99
C ALA A 225 -12.36 17.45 -4.07
N THR A 226 -12.53 16.48 -3.16
CA THR A 226 -13.60 16.46 -2.15
C THR A 226 -13.19 17.08 -0.81
N GLY A 227 -11.95 17.56 -0.69
CA GLY A 227 -11.37 18.10 0.55
C GLY A 227 -10.88 17.01 1.53
N LYS A 228 -10.86 15.75 1.11
CA LYS A 228 -10.26 14.65 1.87
C LYS A 228 -8.78 14.52 1.52
N GLN A 229 -7.99 13.95 2.42
CA GLN A 229 -6.58 13.64 2.15
C GLN A 229 -6.47 12.35 1.34
N ALA A 230 -5.61 12.36 0.32
CA ALA A 230 -5.20 11.17 -0.41
C ALA A 230 -3.78 10.76 -0.02
N MET A 231 -3.45 9.49 -0.20
CA MET A 231 -2.11 8.94 0.00
C MET A 231 -1.88 7.80 -0.99
N ILE A 232 -0.64 7.56 -1.36
CA ILE A 232 -0.26 6.46 -2.24
C ILE A 232 0.54 5.44 -1.44
N TYR A 233 0.09 4.17 -1.46
CA TYR A 233 0.89 3.07 -0.94
C TYR A 233 1.99 2.72 -1.91
N VAL A 234 3.23 2.69 -1.40
CA VAL A 234 4.44 2.43 -2.18
C VAL A 234 5.15 1.21 -1.63
N ARG A 235 5.20 0.16 -2.43
CA ARG A 235 5.99 -1.03 -2.14
C ARG A 235 6.94 -1.26 -3.31
N PRO A 236 8.20 -0.80 -3.21
CA PRO A 236 9.14 -0.72 -4.34
C PRO A 236 9.33 -2.02 -5.12
N GLU A 237 9.19 -3.18 -4.46
CA GLU A 237 9.33 -4.49 -5.11
C GLU A 237 8.08 -4.91 -5.91
N LEU A 238 6.90 -4.33 -5.62
CA LEU A 238 5.62 -4.75 -6.19
C LEU A 238 4.94 -3.72 -7.06
N ASN A 239 5.15 -2.42 -6.84
CA ASN A 239 4.53 -1.43 -7.70
C ASN A 239 5.48 -0.90 -8.79
N LYS A 240 4.83 -0.55 -9.91
CA LYS A 240 5.52 -0.01 -11.09
C LYS A 240 5.44 1.53 -11.13
N LEU A 241 5.35 2.20 -9.97
CA LEU A 241 5.14 3.63 -9.91
C LEU A 241 6.40 4.42 -10.29
N ILE A 242 6.24 5.48 -11.07
CA ILE A 242 7.29 6.48 -11.33
C ILE A 242 7.23 7.50 -10.19
N LEU A 243 7.90 7.17 -9.08
CA LEU A 243 7.78 7.89 -7.82
C LEU A 243 8.14 9.38 -7.91
N SER A 244 9.05 9.74 -8.80
CA SER A 244 9.42 11.15 -9.03
C SER A 244 8.26 12.01 -9.56
N GLU A 245 7.24 11.40 -10.17
CA GLU A 245 6.05 12.09 -10.68
C GLU A 245 4.94 12.19 -9.63
N LEU A 246 5.07 11.46 -8.52
CA LEU A 246 4.04 11.34 -7.47
C LEU A 246 4.43 12.04 -6.17
N THR A 247 5.50 12.83 -6.17
CA THR A 247 6.02 13.52 -4.97
C THR A 247 5.12 14.63 -4.43
N ALA A 248 4.07 15.02 -5.15
CA ALA A 248 3.06 15.94 -4.68
C ALA A 248 2.06 15.30 -3.70
N TYR A 249 1.96 13.97 -3.69
CA TYR A 249 1.06 13.22 -2.85
C TYR A 249 1.79 12.65 -1.64
N ALA A 250 1.08 12.55 -0.51
CA ALA A 250 1.56 11.82 0.66
C ALA A 250 1.85 10.35 0.32
N GLN A 251 2.91 9.78 0.88
CA GLN A 251 3.35 8.42 0.59
C GLN A 251 3.35 7.55 1.85
N TRP A 252 2.80 6.35 1.71
CA TRP A 252 2.86 5.26 2.68
C TRP A 252 3.78 4.17 2.13
N VAL A 253 4.98 4.06 2.68
CA VAL A 253 6.01 3.16 2.16
C VAL A 253 6.00 1.85 2.93
N ALA A 254 5.93 0.71 2.23
CA ALA A 254 6.18 -0.60 2.80
C ALA A 254 7.63 -1.01 2.53
N LEU A 255 8.39 -1.12 3.60
CA LEU A 255 9.78 -1.52 3.56
C LEU A 255 10.08 -2.38 4.79
N TYR A 256 10.18 -3.70 4.60
CA TYR A 256 10.38 -4.68 5.67
C TYR A 256 11.87 -4.92 5.91
N SER A 257 12.57 -3.86 6.30
CA SER A 257 14.02 -3.83 6.45
C SER A 257 14.41 -2.93 7.62
N ASP A 258 15.52 -3.25 8.27
CA ASP A 258 16.15 -2.38 9.27
C ASP A 258 16.82 -1.15 8.63
N GLN A 259 16.93 -1.12 7.29
CA GLN A 259 17.50 -0.01 6.54
C GLN A 259 16.37 0.84 5.94
N MET A 260 16.36 2.12 6.29
CA MET A 260 15.48 3.12 5.69
C MET A 260 16.21 3.79 4.51
N ASP A 261 16.23 3.12 3.36
CA ASP A 261 16.90 3.58 2.15
C ASP A 261 15.95 4.12 1.07
N TYR A 262 14.69 4.34 1.42
CA TYR A 262 13.72 4.95 0.53
C TYR A 262 14.12 6.40 0.21
N PRO A 263 14.25 6.81 -1.08
CA PRO A 263 14.90 8.07 -1.43
C PRO A 263 14.02 9.30 -1.28
N TYR A 264 12.69 9.15 -1.28
CA TYR A 264 11.74 10.27 -1.28
C TYR A 264 11.14 10.53 0.10
N HIS A 265 10.55 11.70 0.27
CA HIS A 265 9.75 12.01 1.45
C HIS A 265 8.55 11.06 1.57
N PHE A 266 8.28 10.60 2.77
CA PHE A 266 7.11 9.80 3.12
C PHE A 266 6.54 10.23 4.48
N GLU A 267 5.27 9.95 4.69
CA GLU A 267 4.59 10.25 5.95
C GLU A 267 4.27 8.99 6.76
N MET A 268 4.15 7.84 6.10
CA MET A 268 3.82 6.57 6.76
C MET A 268 4.78 5.47 6.30
N TRP A 269 5.18 4.62 7.24
CA TRP A 269 6.04 3.47 6.99
C TRP A 269 5.43 2.20 7.55
N GLN A 270 5.07 1.26 6.68
CA GLN A 270 4.72 -0.12 7.05
C GLN A 270 6.03 -0.90 7.19
N TYR A 271 6.46 -1.13 8.43
CA TYR A 271 7.76 -1.73 8.68
C TYR A 271 7.74 -3.25 8.85
N THR A 272 6.55 -3.86 9.00
CA THR A 272 6.39 -5.30 9.10
C THR A 272 5.00 -5.75 8.67
N ASN A 273 4.93 -6.95 8.06
CA ASN A 273 3.69 -7.67 7.76
C ASN A 273 3.50 -8.94 8.61
N THR A 274 4.32 -9.12 9.63
CA THR A 274 4.29 -10.27 10.53
C THR A 274 4.16 -9.85 12.00
N GLY A 275 3.72 -8.60 12.21
CA GLY A 275 3.55 -8.02 13.53
C GLY A 275 2.53 -8.77 14.39
N ARG A 276 2.61 -8.54 15.70
CA ARG A 276 1.69 -9.10 16.69
C ARG A 276 1.15 -7.98 17.55
N VAL A 277 -0.16 -7.79 17.52
CA VAL A 277 -0.84 -6.77 18.32
C VAL A 277 -1.92 -7.45 19.17
N PRO A 278 -1.94 -7.23 20.51
CA PRO A 278 -3.05 -7.69 21.35
C PRO A 278 -4.40 -7.26 20.77
N GLY A 279 -5.32 -8.20 20.65
CA GLY A 279 -6.64 -7.95 20.05
C GLY A 279 -6.76 -8.41 18.61
N VAL A 280 -5.65 -8.59 17.88
CA VAL A 280 -5.63 -9.17 16.53
C VAL A 280 -5.15 -10.62 16.59
N LYS A 281 -5.86 -11.50 15.90
CA LYS A 281 -5.49 -12.92 15.83
C LYS A 281 -4.58 -13.16 14.62
N GLY A 282 -3.35 -13.60 14.88
CA GLY A 282 -2.39 -13.88 13.81
C GLY A 282 -1.48 -12.68 13.52
N ASN A 283 -0.96 -12.63 12.31
CA ASN A 283 -0.13 -11.52 11.84
C ASN A 283 -0.99 -10.31 11.48
N VAL A 284 -0.43 -9.14 11.69
CA VAL A 284 -1.00 -7.87 11.23
C VAL A 284 0.14 -6.95 10.78
N ASP A 285 -0.12 -6.14 9.79
CA ASP A 285 0.76 -5.11 9.31
C ASP A 285 0.83 -3.97 10.34
N ILE A 286 2.04 -3.48 10.62
CA ILE A 286 2.24 -2.41 11.61
C ILE A 286 2.95 -1.24 10.96
N ASP A 287 2.45 -0.05 11.28
CA ASP A 287 2.78 1.21 10.65
C ASP A 287 3.29 2.25 11.64
N LEU A 288 4.20 3.10 11.17
CA LEU A 288 4.55 4.37 11.80
C LEU A 288 4.05 5.52 10.94
N TYR A 289 3.29 6.43 11.53
CA TYR A 289 2.88 7.66 10.89
C TYR A 289 3.65 8.85 11.46
N MET A 290 4.33 9.59 10.60
CA MET A 290 5.28 10.68 10.93
C MET A 290 5.02 11.89 10.01
N PRO A 291 3.89 12.62 10.18
CA PRO A 291 3.50 13.73 9.31
C PRO A 291 4.45 14.91 9.30
#